data_f9c9626c5021dd657f6a0b4da46c78d5
#
_entry.id   f9c9626c5021dd657f6a0b4da46c78d5
#
_cell.length_a   1.000
_cell.length_b   1.000
_cell.length_c   1.000
_cell.angle_alpha   90.00
_cell.angle_beta   90.00
_cell.angle_gamma   90.00
#
_symmetry.space_group_name_H-M   'P 1'
#
loop_
_entity.id
_entity.type
_entity.pdbx_description
1 polymer ?
#
loop_
_entity_poly.entity_id
_entity_poly.type
_entity_poly.pdbx_seq_one_letter_code
_entity_poly.pdbx_strand_id
1 'polypeptide(L)'
;DYSRFTVLTIDTFFQRILRAFIKELGLDLNYNVEIETASVLSKSADSLIDRITDDPALGRWLTAFVQERIDEGRKWDVRDGILSLAGELFKERNKATLAQARPKEELGEIVARATAQAAASREEMRRTASEAVQAIAAAGLAAADFAGKSRSFAGYFYAVAGGELKAPTETVRKRAAAPEGWAAKGSPAERLVPQLRPLLQKLRTLYDENIRLWNTCDLLRENYRSFALLSDLYARV
;
A
#
# COMPACT_ATOMS: atom_id res chain seq x y z
N ASP A 1 -37.39 24.18 -50.44
CA ASP A 1 -38.20 23.92 -49.25
C ASP A 1 -37.31 23.63 -48.05
N TYR A 2 -37.14 24.64 -47.16
CA TYR A 2 -36.29 24.53 -45.97
C TYR A 2 -37.05 23.98 -44.73
N SER A 3 -38.31 23.61 -44.89
CA SER A 3 -39.17 23.12 -43.78
C SER A 3 -38.70 21.81 -43.16
N ARG A 4 -37.80 21.08 -43.84
CA ARG A 4 -37.20 19.82 -43.34
C ARG A 4 -35.81 20.02 -42.73
N PHE A 5 -35.25 21.23 -42.73
CA PHE A 5 -33.95 21.52 -42.19
C PHE A 5 -34.06 21.79 -40.70
N THR A 6 -33.60 20.85 -39.91
CA THR A 6 -33.65 20.98 -38.43
C THR A 6 -32.25 21.37 -37.97
N VAL A 7 -32.09 22.60 -37.48
CA VAL A 7 -30.87 23.02 -36.79
C VAL A 7 -30.98 22.66 -35.33
N LEU A 8 -30.11 21.82 -34.86
CA LEU A 8 -30.09 21.33 -33.46
C LEU A 8 -28.70 21.50 -32.90
N THR A 9 -28.58 21.68 -31.60
CA THR A 9 -27.31 21.45 -30.91
C THR A 9 -26.92 19.97 -30.99
N ILE A 10 -25.64 19.67 -30.91
CA ILE A 10 -25.14 18.31 -30.97
C ILE A 10 -25.75 17.44 -29.85
N ASP A 11 -25.93 18.02 -28.67
CA ASP A 11 -26.56 17.36 -27.51
C ASP A 11 -28.03 17.01 -27.77
N THR A 12 -28.80 17.94 -28.35
CA THR A 12 -30.20 17.70 -28.72
C THR A 12 -30.31 16.61 -29.78
N PHE A 13 -29.38 16.54 -30.72
CA PHE A 13 -29.28 15.48 -31.72
C PHE A 13 -29.06 14.10 -31.06
N PHE A 14 -28.06 13.98 -30.18
CA PHE A 14 -27.81 12.75 -29.46
C PHE A 14 -28.98 12.33 -28.54
N GLN A 15 -29.63 13.27 -27.86
CA GLN A 15 -30.84 12.99 -27.05
C GLN A 15 -31.96 12.40 -27.90
N ARG A 16 -32.16 12.90 -29.13
CA ARG A 16 -33.15 12.32 -30.03
C ARG A 16 -32.81 10.92 -30.47
N ILE A 17 -31.53 10.64 -30.77
CA ILE A 17 -31.06 9.30 -31.08
C ILE A 17 -31.30 8.36 -29.90
N LEU A 18 -30.87 8.75 -28.70
CA LEU A 18 -31.04 7.95 -27.49
C LEU A 18 -32.55 7.63 -27.24
N ARG A 19 -33.44 8.62 -27.42
CA ARG A 19 -34.90 8.40 -27.30
C ARG A 19 -35.46 7.46 -28.35
N ALA A 20 -34.90 7.47 -29.57
CA ALA A 20 -35.35 6.56 -30.62
C ALA A 20 -34.95 5.11 -30.34
N PHE A 21 -33.79 4.89 -29.69
CA PHE A 21 -33.24 3.56 -29.38
C PHE A 21 -33.36 3.14 -27.91
N ILE A 22 -34.25 3.82 -27.15
CA ILE A 22 -34.39 3.62 -25.69
C ILE A 22 -34.65 2.17 -25.30
N LYS A 23 -35.48 1.46 -26.09
CA LYS A 23 -35.81 0.05 -25.83
C LYS A 23 -34.68 -0.88 -26.13
N GLU A 24 -33.94 -0.64 -27.23
CA GLU A 24 -32.79 -1.44 -27.63
C GLU A 24 -31.62 -1.25 -26.68
N LEU A 25 -31.50 -0.06 -26.06
CA LEU A 25 -30.47 0.25 -25.07
C LEU A 25 -30.82 -0.22 -23.66
N GLY A 26 -32.04 -0.75 -23.44
CA GLY A 26 -32.52 -1.19 -22.12
C GLY A 26 -32.67 -0.04 -21.12
N LEU A 27 -32.86 1.19 -21.60
CA LEU A 27 -33.04 2.36 -20.75
C LEU A 27 -34.49 2.52 -20.32
N ASP A 28 -34.72 3.10 -19.14
CA ASP A 28 -36.05 3.46 -18.69
C ASP A 28 -36.63 4.57 -19.57
N LEU A 29 -37.98 4.52 -19.82
CA LEU A 29 -38.69 5.55 -20.60
C LEU A 29 -38.55 6.96 -20.02
N ASN A 30 -38.34 7.07 -18.73
CA ASN A 30 -38.19 8.32 -17.98
C ASN A 30 -36.74 8.64 -17.62
N TYR A 31 -35.76 8.19 -18.42
CA TYR A 31 -34.37 8.51 -18.14
C TYR A 31 -34.12 10.02 -18.17
N ASN A 32 -33.32 10.49 -17.24
CA ASN A 32 -32.80 11.87 -17.23
C ASN A 32 -31.33 11.86 -17.67
N VAL A 33 -30.99 12.77 -18.57
CA VAL A 33 -29.60 12.99 -18.95
C VAL A 33 -29.03 14.06 -18.02
N GLU A 34 -28.11 13.66 -17.16
CA GLU A 34 -27.34 14.59 -16.33
C GLU A 34 -26.08 15.01 -17.09
N ILE A 35 -26.01 16.28 -17.44
CA ILE A 35 -24.88 16.86 -18.20
C ILE A 35 -23.79 17.35 -17.25
N GLU A 36 -24.16 17.69 -16.02
CA GLU A 36 -23.24 18.23 -15.02
C GLU A 36 -22.49 17.12 -14.29
N THR A 37 -21.30 16.81 -14.77
CA THR A 37 -20.43 15.79 -14.21
C THR A 37 -20.18 15.98 -12.71
N ALA A 38 -20.08 17.23 -12.25
CA ALA A 38 -19.93 17.56 -10.84
C ALA A 38 -21.13 17.11 -9.98
N SER A 39 -22.35 17.23 -10.50
CA SER A 39 -23.56 16.76 -9.83
C SER A 39 -23.58 15.24 -9.69
N VAL A 40 -23.21 14.52 -10.75
CA VAL A 40 -23.11 13.05 -10.74
C VAL A 40 -22.09 12.58 -9.72
N LEU A 41 -20.90 13.18 -9.74
CA LEU A 41 -19.82 12.84 -8.78
C LEU A 41 -20.22 13.13 -7.34
N SER A 42 -20.87 14.27 -7.10
CA SER A 42 -21.37 14.64 -5.78
C SER A 42 -22.34 13.59 -5.24
N LYS A 43 -23.36 13.24 -6.01
CA LYS A 43 -24.36 12.22 -5.64
C LYS A 43 -23.72 10.84 -5.41
N SER A 44 -22.77 10.46 -6.26
CA SER A 44 -22.05 9.18 -6.12
C SER A 44 -21.16 9.15 -4.88
N ALA A 45 -20.48 10.24 -4.55
CA ALA A 45 -19.68 10.38 -3.35
C ALA A 45 -20.55 10.34 -2.07
N ASP A 46 -21.67 11.06 -2.08
CA ASP A 46 -22.62 11.07 -0.96
C ASP A 46 -23.19 9.65 -0.73
N SER A 47 -23.61 8.97 -1.81
CA SER A 47 -24.08 7.56 -1.74
C SER A 47 -22.99 6.60 -1.25
N LEU A 48 -21.72 6.85 -1.54
CA LEU A 48 -20.61 6.05 -1.01
C LEU A 48 -20.41 6.29 0.48
N ILE A 49 -20.48 7.54 0.92
CA ILE A 49 -20.35 7.94 2.33
C ILE A 49 -21.49 7.34 3.16
N ASP A 50 -22.72 7.37 2.68
CA ASP A 50 -23.89 6.81 3.37
C ASP A 50 -23.75 5.30 3.65
N ARG A 51 -22.96 4.59 2.85
CA ARG A 51 -22.71 3.15 3.03
C ARG A 51 -21.58 2.80 3.98
N ILE A 52 -20.90 3.77 4.58
CA ILE A 52 -19.79 3.52 5.52
C ILE A 52 -20.24 2.60 6.66
N THR A 53 -21.49 2.76 7.11
CA THR A 53 -22.04 1.95 8.20
C THR A 53 -22.23 0.48 7.83
N ASP A 54 -22.53 0.22 6.56
CA ASP A 54 -22.82 -1.11 6.04
C ASP A 54 -21.60 -1.81 5.44
N ASP A 55 -20.52 -1.06 5.18
CA ASP A 55 -19.28 -1.56 4.60
C ASP A 55 -18.07 -1.32 5.54
N PRO A 56 -17.73 -2.30 6.38
CA PRO A 56 -16.59 -2.18 7.30
C PRO A 56 -15.23 -1.99 6.60
N ALA A 57 -15.09 -2.43 5.34
CA ALA A 57 -13.86 -2.23 4.58
C ALA A 57 -13.70 -0.78 4.15
N LEU A 58 -14.78 -0.18 3.67
CA LEU A 58 -14.85 1.24 3.34
C LEU A 58 -14.62 2.11 4.58
N GLY A 59 -15.25 1.77 5.72
CA GLY A 59 -15.07 2.47 6.99
C GLY A 59 -13.61 2.48 7.45
N ARG A 60 -12.92 1.34 7.40
CA ARG A 60 -11.49 1.24 7.72
C ARG A 60 -10.63 2.06 6.77
N TRP A 61 -10.95 2.03 5.47
CA TRP A 61 -10.22 2.83 4.49
C TRP A 61 -10.35 4.32 4.77
N LEU A 62 -11.57 4.80 5.01
CA LEU A 62 -11.83 6.21 5.30
C LEU A 62 -11.14 6.66 6.59
N THR A 63 -11.16 5.83 7.62
CA THR A 63 -10.45 6.12 8.88
C THR A 63 -8.95 6.27 8.63
N ALA A 64 -8.35 5.35 7.87
CA ALA A 64 -6.92 5.43 7.54
C ALA A 64 -6.60 6.66 6.69
N PHE A 65 -7.45 7.01 5.73
CA PHE A 65 -7.30 8.21 4.90
C PHE A 65 -7.36 9.51 5.74
N VAL A 66 -8.32 9.60 6.66
CA VAL A 66 -8.44 10.76 7.56
C VAL A 66 -7.22 10.89 8.46
N GLN A 67 -6.76 9.78 9.04
CA GLN A 67 -5.58 9.78 9.91
C GLN A 67 -4.33 10.25 9.15
N GLU A 68 -4.10 9.74 7.95
CA GLU A 68 -2.99 10.17 7.10
C GLU A 68 -3.03 11.67 6.78
N ARG A 69 -4.22 12.19 6.46
CA ARG A 69 -4.41 13.63 6.21
C ARG A 69 -4.14 14.49 7.44
N ILE A 70 -4.56 14.04 8.62
CA ILE A 70 -4.27 14.70 9.89
C ILE A 70 -2.77 14.72 10.17
N ASP A 71 -2.10 13.57 9.99
CA ASP A 71 -0.66 13.42 10.21
C ASP A 71 0.16 14.31 9.26
N GLU A 72 -0.33 14.53 8.04
CA GLU A 72 0.26 15.46 7.05
C GLU A 72 -0.11 16.93 7.27
N GLY A 73 -0.92 17.25 8.26
CA GLY A 73 -1.42 18.63 8.52
C GLY A 73 -2.34 19.17 7.42
N ARG A 74 -2.95 18.30 6.63
CA ARG A 74 -3.89 18.64 5.54
C ARG A 74 -5.33 18.66 6.04
N LYS A 75 -6.22 19.30 5.26
CA LYS A 75 -7.66 19.23 5.53
C LYS A 75 -8.11 17.76 5.48
N TRP A 76 -8.85 17.34 6.51
CA TRP A 76 -9.37 15.98 6.67
C TRP A 76 -10.75 15.77 6.03
N ASP A 77 -11.24 16.71 5.21
CA ASP A 77 -12.53 16.57 4.54
C ASP A 77 -12.52 15.35 3.61
N VAL A 78 -13.21 14.31 4.07
CA VAL A 78 -13.34 13.02 3.37
C VAL A 78 -14.04 13.22 2.03
N ARG A 79 -15.08 14.06 2.02
CA ARG A 79 -15.88 14.30 0.83
C ARG A 79 -15.06 14.97 -0.27
N ASP A 80 -14.33 16.01 0.07
CA ASP A 80 -13.43 16.69 -0.87
C ASP A 80 -12.34 15.74 -1.39
N GLY A 81 -11.81 14.86 -0.54
CA GLY A 81 -10.85 13.83 -0.92
C GLY A 81 -11.45 12.83 -1.93
N ILE A 82 -12.65 12.35 -1.68
CA ILE A 82 -13.36 11.44 -2.59
C ILE A 82 -13.68 12.15 -3.91
N LEU A 83 -14.16 13.38 -3.89
CA LEU A 83 -14.48 14.15 -5.10
C LEU A 83 -13.23 14.44 -5.94
N SER A 84 -12.11 14.77 -5.30
CA SER A 84 -10.84 14.97 -5.99
C SER A 84 -10.39 13.69 -6.71
N LEU A 85 -10.49 12.55 -6.06
CA LEU A 85 -10.16 11.26 -6.66
C LEU A 85 -11.16 10.88 -7.77
N ALA A 86 -12.45 11.10 -7.52
CA ALA A 86 -13.52 10.82 -8.48
C ALA A 86 -13.38 11.64 -9.78
N GLY A 87 -12.83 12.84 -9.70
CA GLY A 87 -12.52 13.65 -10.89
C GLY A 87 -11.59 12.96 -11.88
N GLU A 88 -10.79 11.98 -11.44
CA GLU A 88 -9.95 11.18 -12.31
C GLU A 88 -10.76 10.24 -13.24
N LEU A 89 -11.98 9.83 -12.83
CA LEU A 89 -12.85 8.92 -13.61
C LEU A 89 -13.24 9.49 -14.96
N PHE A 90 -13.41 10.82 -15.05
CA PHE A 90 -13.85 11.49 -16.27
C PHE A 90 -12.70 11.90 -17.19
N LYS A 91 -11.45 11.70 -16.77
CA LYS A 91 -10.30 11.93 -17.65
C LYS A 91 -10.23 10.84 -18.70
N GLU A 92 -10.26 11.24 -19.97
CA GLU A 92 -10.29 10.31 -21.13
C GLU A 92 -9.18 9.27 -21.06
N ARG A 93 -7.96 9.70 -20.64
CA ARG A 93 -6.81 8.80 -20.46
C ARG A 93 -7.04 7.66 -19.47
N ASN A 94 -7.93 7.84 -18.49
CA ASN A 94 -8.17 6.88 -17.43
C ASN A 94 -9.32 5.91 -17.77
N LYS A 95 -10.23 6.28 -18.69
CA LYS A 95 -11.36 5.45 -19.10
C LYS A 95 -10.91 4.10 -19.67
N ALA A 96 -9.96 4.12 -20.61
CA ALA A 96 -9.43 2.90 -21.22
C ALA A 96 -8.72 2.01 -20.17
N THR A 97 -7.99 2.62 -19.23
CA THR A 97 -7.31 1.91 -18.16
C THR A 97 -8.30 1.26 -17.20
N LEU A 98 -9.35 1.98 -16.81
CA LEU A 98 -10.40 1.45 -15.91
C LEU A 98 -11.21 0.34 -16.58
N ALA A 99 -11.54 0.49 -17.87
CA ALA A 99 -12.27 -0.55 -18.62
C ALA A 99 -11.47 -1.84 -18.80
N GLN A 100 -10.13 -1.77 -18.77
CA GLN A 100 -9.23 -2.92 -18.89
C GLN A 100 -8.68 -3.39 -17.54
N ALA A 101 -9.01 -2.68 -16.46
CA ALA A 101 -8.52 -3.04 -15.13
C ALA A 101 -9.06 -4.41 -14.70
N ARG A 102 -8.23 -5.16 -13.99
CA ARG A 102 -8.67 -6.40 -13.35
C ARG A 102 -9.72 -6.10 -12.28
N PRO A 103 -10.63 -7.05 -12.01
CA PRO A 103 -11.57 -6.91 -10.90
C PRO A 103 -10.84 -6.56 -9.60
N LYS A 104 -11.42 -5.67 -8.80
CA LYS A 104 -10.81 -5.22 -7.54
C LYS A 104 -10.58 -6.38 -6.57
N GLU A 105 -11.43 -7.41 -6.62
CA GLU A 105 -11.33 -8.62 -5.80
C GLU A 105 -10.04 -9.38 -6.11
N GLU A 106 -9.74 -9.60 -7.40
CA GLU A 106 -8.52 -10.28 -7.85
C GLU A 106 -7.25 -9.52 -7.43
N LEU A 107 -7.26 -8.20 -7.62
CA LEU A 107 -6.16 -7.35 -7.16
C LEU A 107 -6.02 -7.36 -5.64
N GLY A 108 -7.14 -7.37 -4.92
CA GLY A 108 -7.17 -7.49 -3.46
C GLY A 108 -6.52 -8.77 -2.96
N GLU A 109 -6.77 -9.90 -3.60
CA GLU A 109 -6.11 -11.17 -3.28
C GLU A 109 -4.60 -11.13 -3.52
N ILE A 110 -4.16 -10.51 -4.61
CA ILE A 110 -2.73 -10.34 -4.91
C ILE A 110 -2.06 -9.50 -3.82
N VAL A 111 -2.67 -8.36 -3.47
CA VAL A 111 -2.16 -7.47 -2.41
C VAL A 111 -2.14 -8.16 -1.05
N ALA A 112 -3.20 -8.93 -0.73
CA ALA A 112 -3.27 -9.70 0.52
C ALA A 112 -2.14 -10.74 0.61
N ARG A 113 -1.91 -11.52 -0.46
CA ARG A 113 -0.82 -12.51 -0.51
C ARG A 113 0.55 -11.85 -0.38
N ALA A 114 0.81 -10.77 -1.13
CA ALA A 114 2.06 -10.04 -1.04
C ALA A 114 2.29 -9.47 0.37
N THR A 115 1.24 -8.93 1.00
CA THR A 115 1.29 -8.40 2.36
C THR A 115 1.58 -9.49 3.38
N ALA A 116 0.95 -10.66 3.26
CA ALA A 116 1.19 -11.80 4.13
C ALA A 116 2.64 -12.31 4.00
N GLN A 117 3.16 -12.40 2.78
CA GLN A 117 4.55 -12.78 2.54
C GLN A 117 5.54 -11.76 3.12
N ALA A 118 5.27 -10.46 2.95
CA ALA A 118 6.09 -9.40 3.54
C ALA A 118 6.07 -9.46 5.08
N ALA A 119 4.92 -9.71 5.70
CA ALA A 119 4.79 -9.86 7.14
C ALA A 119 5.55 -11.09 7.65
N ALA A 120 5.45 -12.22 6.98
CA ALA A 120 6.15 -13.44 7.33
C ALA A 120 7.68 -13.27 7.28
N SER A 121 8.19 -12.61 6.24
CA SER A 121 9.64 -12.36 6.11
C SER A 121 10.17 -11.36 7.14
N ARG A 122 9.39 -10.33 7.50
CA ARG A 122 9.72 -9.40 8.60
C ARG A 122 9.77 -10.12 9.95
N GLU A 123 8.82 -11.00 10.21
CA GLU A 123 8.78 -11.80 11.43
C GLU A 123 9.94 -12.80 11.50
N GLU A 124 10.32 -13.41 10.40
CA GLU A 124 11.50 -14.28 10.33
C GLU A 124 12.79 -13.50 10.65
N MET A 125 12.92 -12.27 10.13
CA MET A 125 14.02 -11.38 10.48
C MET A 125 14.06 -11.10 11.98
N ARG A 126 12.91 -10.71 12.55
CA ARG A 126 12.79 -10.40 13.98
C ARG A 126 13.14 -11.62 14.85
N ARG A 127 12.64 -12.80 14.50
CA ARG A 127 12.91 -14.05 15.19
C ARG A 127 14.41 -14.40 15.15
N THR A 128 15.05 -14.30 13.98
CA THR A 128 16.49 -14.56 13.80
C THR A 128 17.34 -13.60 14.64
N ALA A 129 16.95 -12.33 14.69
CA ALA A 129 17.64 -11.34 15.51
C ALA A 129 17.43 -11.60 17.03
N SER A 130 16.22 -11.98 17.43
CA SER A 130 15.91 -12.33 18.82
C SER A 130 16.70 -13.55 19.30
N GLU A 131 16.90 -14.55 18.44
CA GLU A 131 17.76 -15.70 18.73
C GLU A 131 19.22 -15.26 19.04
N ALA A 132 19.75 -14.33 18.25
CA ALA A 132 21.08 -13.79 18.49
C ALA A 132 21.15 -13.00 19.82
N VAL A 133 20.14 -12.16 20.10
CA VAL A 133 20.06 -11.40 21.36
C VAL A 133 19.97 -12.33 22.56
N GLN A 134 19.17 -13.41 22.48
CA GLN A 134 19.06 -14.43 23.54
C GLN A 134 20.39 -15.16 23.76
N ALA A 135 21.12 -15.51 22.70
CA ALA A 135 22.42 -16.14 22.81
C ALA A 135 23.45 -15.21 23.49
N ILE A 136 23.43 -13.91 23.17
CA ILE A 136 24.29 -12.90 23.80
C ILE A 136 23.94 -12.79 25.30
N ALA A 137 22.66 -12.67 25.62
CA ALA A 137 22.20 -12.56 27.01
C ALA A 137 22.50 -13.82 27.85
N ALA A 138 22.31 -15.01 27.28
CA ALA A 138 22.61 -16.29 27.93
C ALA A 138 24.12 -16.46 28.25
N ALA A 139 24.99 -15.82 27.47
CA ALA A 139 26.42 -15.78 27.76
C ALA A 139 26.80 -14.69 28.79
N GLY A 140 25.83 -13.96 29.34
CA GLY A 140 26.07 -12.85 30.26
C GLY A 140 26.71 -11.63 29.60
N LEU A 141 26.54 -11.49 28.28
CA LEU A 141 27.14 -10.44 27.47
C LEU A 141 26.11 -9.41 27.01
N ALA A 142 26.60 -8.26 26.58
CA ALA A 142 25.82 -7.19 25.97
C ALA A 142 26.44 -6.75 24.63
N ALA A 143 25.75 -5.92 23.86
CA ALA A 143 26.28 -5.39 22.61
C ALA A 143 27.61 -4.62 22.80
N ALA A 144 27.83 -4.05 23.99
CA ALA A 144 29.04 -3.31 24.33
C ALA A 144 30.30 -4.18 24.43
N ASP A 145 30.16 -5.49 24.65
CA ASP A 145 31.27 -6.44 24.78
C ASP A 145 31.85 -6.83 23.41
N PHE A 146 31.20 -6.43 22.33
CA PHE A 146 31.67 -6.65 20.96
C PHE A 146 32.37 -5.41 20.41
N ALA A 147 33.21 -5.61 19.39
CA ALA A 147 33.94 -4.54 18.73
C ALA A 147 32.99 -3.49 18.15
N GLY A 148 33.21 -2.22 18.49
CA GLY A 148 32.37 -1.08 18.11
C GLY A 148 31.32 -0.70 19.17
N LYS A 149 31.27 -1.42 20.29
CA LYS A 149 30.35 -1.15 21.43
C LYS A 149 28.89 -0.96 20.97
N SER A 150 28.22 0.13 21.36
CA SER A 150 26.82 0.41 20.98
C SER A 150 26.60 0.60 19.47
N ARG A 151 27.66 0.92 18.70
CA ARG A 151 27.63 0.99 17.22
C ARG A 151 28.12 -0.29 16.58
N SER A 152 28.27 -1.38 17.35
CA SER A 152 28.73 -2.67 16.87
C SER A 152 27.68 -3.33 15.97
N PHE A 153 28.14 -4.35 15.23
CA PHE A 153 27.22 -5.24 14.52
C PHE A 153 26.23 -5.93 15.49
N ALA A 154 26.60 -6.13 16.75
CA ALA A 154 25.69 -6.67 17.76
C ALA A 154 24.50 -5.75 18.01
N GLY A 155 24.69 -4.42 17.96
CA GLY A 155 23.59 -3.45 18.03
C GLY A 155 22.56 -3.62 16.91
N TYR A 156 22.95 -4.17 15.76
CA TYR A 156 22.02 -4.50 14.69
C TYR A 156 21.03 -5.60 15.08
N PHE A 157 21.48 -6.63 15.79
CA PHE A 157 20.57 -7.66 16.32
C PHE A 157 19.51 -7.06 17.26
N TYR A 158 19.93 -6.17 18.16
CA TYR A 158 18.99 -5.52 19.11
C TYR A 158 17.98 -4.64 18.38
N ALA A 159 18.42 -3.85 17.38
CA ALA A 159 17.53 -3.00 16.61
C ALA A 159 16.48 -3.83 15.84
N VAL A 160 16.91 -4.89 15.16
CA VAL A 160 15.99 -5.76 14.39
C VAL A 160 15.09 -6.57 15.31
N ALA A 161 15.58 -7.09 16.45
CA ALA A 161 14.77 -7.78 17.45
C ALA A 161 13.70 -6.85 18.05
N GLY A 162 14.01 -5.56 18.21
CA GLY A 162 13.08 -4.52 18.61
C GLY A 162 12.05 -4.11 17.56
N GLY A 163 12.12 -4.69 16.36
CA GLY A 163 11.17 -4.45 15.27
C GLY A 163 11.62 -3.39 14.27
N GLU A 164 12.82 -2.83 14.39
CA GLU A 164 13.36 -1.89 13.41
C GLU A 164 13.72 -2.63 12.11
N LEU A 165 13.07 -2.28 11.01
CA LEU A 165 13.43 -2.76 9.68
C LEU A 165 14.62 -1.95 9.13
N LYS A 166 15.81 -2.18 9.70
CA LYS A 166 16.99 -1.39 9.43
C LYS A 166 17.88 -2.04 8.38
N ALA A 167 18.35 -1.23 7.42
CA ALA A 167 19.35 -1.69 6.47
C ALA A 167 20.66 -2.07 7.18
N PRO A 168 21.27 -3.22 6.87
CA PRO A 168 22.58 -3.56 7.39
C PRO A 168 23.61 -2.55 6.89
N THR A 169 24.29 -1.86 7.82
CA THR A 169 25.35 -0.91 7.50
C THR A 169 26.53 -1.60 6.82
N GLU A 170 27.41 -0.83 6.18
CA GLU A 170 28.62 -1.37 5.57
C GLU A 170 29.48 -2.16 6.58
N THR A 171 29.54 -1.70 7.83
CA THR A 171 30.22 -2.42 8.92
C THR A 171 29.56 -3.77 9.20
N VAL A 172 28.21 -3.82 9.26
CA VAL A 172 27.46 -5.06 9.45
C VAL A 172 27.72 -6.03 8.29
N ARG A 173 27.71 -5.53 7.04
CA ARG A 173 27.98 -6.32 5.84
C ARG A 173 29.39 -6.91 5.83
N LYS A 174 30.41 -6.11 6.16
CA LYS A 174 31.79 -6.57 6.27
C LYS A 174 31.94 -7.62 7.37
N ARG A 175 31.35 -7.42 8.53
CA ARG A 175 31.36 -8.39 9.63
C ARG A 175 30.65 -9.70 9.28
N ALA A 176 29.55 -9.64 8.57
CA ALA A 176 28.85 -10.84 8.09
C ALA A 176 29.72 -11.66 7.12
N ALA A 177 30.57 -11.00 6.32
CA ALA A 177 31.48 -11.65 5.38
C ALA A 177 32.71 -12.27 6.07
N ALA A 178 33.29 -11.54 7.04
CA ALA A 178 34.52 -11.96 7.73
C ALA A 178 34.37 -11.94 9.25
N PRO A 179 34.73 -13.02 9.97
CA PRO A 179 34.56 -13.12 11.42
C PRO A 179 35.64 -12.37 12.22
N GLU A 180 36.72 -11.92 11.57
CA GLU A 180 37.81 -11.27 12.26
C GLU A 180 37.40 -9.93 12.88
N GLY A 181 37.86 -9.70 14.09
CA GLY A 181 37.64 -8.46 14.82
C GLY A 181 36.24 -8.24 15.32
N TRP A 182 35.43 -9.26 15.52
CA TRP A 182 34.14 -9.17 16.18
C TRP A 182 34.22 -8.88 17.67
N ALA A 183 35.26 -9.42 18.31
CA ALA A 183 35.54 -9.29 19.72
C ALA A 183 37.08 -9.29 19.98
N ALA A 184 37.48 -8.89 21.18
CA ALA A 184 38.88 -9.01 21.60
C ALA A 184 39.29 -10.49 21.68
N LYS A 185 40.51 -10.79 21.23
CA LYS A 185 41.05 -12.15 21.25
C LYS A 185 41.08 -12.70 22.68
N GLY A 186 40.58 -13.93 22.87
CA GLY A 186 40.46 -14.58 24.16
C GLY A 186 39.28 -14.14 25.03
N SER A 187 38.47 -13.18 24.58
CA SER A 187 37.30 -12.71 25.35
C SER A 187 36.13 -13.71 25.30
N PRO A 188 35.22 -13.67 26.29
CA PRO A 188 34.00 -14.47 26.25
C PRO A 188 33.17 -14.21 24.99
N ALA A 189 33.15 -12.95 24.49
CA ALA A 189 32.44 -12.58 23.28
C ALA A 189 33.04 -13.27 22.02
N GLU A 190 34.33 -13.53 21.96
CA GLU A 190 34.94 -14.26 20.85
C GLU A 190 34.41 -15.69 20.73
N ARG A 191 34.14 -16.35 21.85
CA ARG A 191 33.58 -17.72 21.88
C ARG A 191 32.18 -17.81 21.29
N LEU A 192 31.47 -16.70 21.28
CA LEU A 192 30.06 -16.63 20.78
C LEU A 192 30.03 -16.34 19.26
N VAL A 193 31.15 -15.88 18.67
CA VAL A 193 31.23 -15.52 17.25
C VAL A 193 30.77 -16.66 16.31
N PRO A 194 31.16 -17.94 16.51
CA PRO A 194 30.71 -19.02 15.64
C PRO A 194 29.20 -19.22 15.62
N GLN A 195 28.50 -18.94 16.72
CA GLN A 195 27.04 -19.04 16.84
C GLN A 195 26.35 -17.81 16.22
N LEU A 196 26.88 -16.62 16.41
CA LEU A 196 26.26 -15.36 15.93
C LEU A 196 26.47 -15.12 14.44
N ARG A 197 27.58 -15.59 13.88
CA ARG A 197 27.92 -15.36 12.46
C ARG A 197 26.85 -15.84 11.49
N PRO A 198 26.36 -17.11 11.56
CA PRO A 198 25.31 -17.57 10.66
C PRO A 198 24.03 -16.77 10.81
N LEU A 199 23.68 -16.31 12.01
CA LEU A 199 22.50 -15.47 12.24
C LEU A 199 22.66 -14.10 11.58
N LEU A 200 23.84 -13.48 11.66
CA LEU A 200 24.11 -12.20 10.99
C LEU A 200 24.08 -12.35 9.46
N GLN A 201 24.62 -13.43 8.93
CA GLN A 201 24.58 -13.74 7.51
C GLN A 201 23.13 -13.93 7.05
N LYS A 202 22.34 -14.70 7.81
CA LYS A 202 20.92 -14.91 7.53
C LYS A 202 20.13 -13.60 7.54
N LEU A 203 20.33 -12.72 8.54
CA LEU A 203 19.69 -11.42 8.58
C LEU A 203 20.02 -10.55 7.36
N ARG A 204 21.28 -10.52 6.94
CA ARG A 204 21.69 -9.81 5.74
C ARG A 204 20.97 -10.34 4.49
N THR A 205 20.95 -11.67 4.31
CA THR A 205 20.29 -12.30 3.17
C THR A 205 18.81 -12.02 3.17
N LEU A 206 18.12 -12.19 4.31
CA LEU A 206 16.70 -11.88 4.45
C LEU A 206 16.40 -10.43 4.11
N TYR A 207 17.24 -9.49 4.53
CA TYR A 207 17.05 -8.09 4.19
C TYR A 207 17.22 -7.85 2.68
N ASP A 208 18.33 -8.31 2.10
CA ASP A 208 18.66 -8.07 0.69
C ASP A 208 17.63 -8.69 -0.27
N GLU A 209 17.08 -9.86 0.07
CA GLU A 209 16.06 -10.57 -0.72
C GLU A 209 14.68 -9.94 -0.61
N ASN A 210 14.33 -9.39 0.56
CA ASN A 210 12.96 -8.97 0.83
C ASN A 210 12.73 -7.45 0.77
N ILE A 211 13.78 -6.62 0.75
CA ILE A 211 13.60 -5.15 0.78
C ILE A 211 12.75 -4.63 -0.37
N ARG A 212 12.86 -5.22 -1.56
CA ARG A 212 12.02 -4.84 -2.71
C ARG A 212 10.56 -5.20 -2.47
N LEU A 213 10.31 -6.40 -1.94
CA LEU A 213 8.97 -6.85 -1.59
C LEU A 213 8.32 -5.90 -0.57
N TRP A 214 9.04 -5.53 0.49
CA TRP A 214 8.51 -4.65 1.53
C TRP A 214 8.14 -3.27 0.98
N ASN A 215 9.06 -2.65 0.21
CA ASN A 215 8.80 -1.35 -0.41
C ASN A 215 7.65 -1.41 -1.42
N THR A 216 7.57 -2.50 -2.20
CA THR A 216 6.50 -2.67 -3.18
C THR A 216 5.16 -2.93 -2.51
N CYS A 217 5.12 -3.69 -1.41
CA CYS A 217 3.87 -3.96 -0.69
C CYS A 217 3.23 -2.72 -0.10
N ASP A 218 4.02 -1.80 0.44
CA ASP A 218 3.49 -0.56 1.00
C ASP A 218 2.86 0.29 -0.10
N LEU A 219 3.53 0.44 -1.26
CA LEU A 219 2.98 1.12 -2.45
C LEU A 219 1.75 0.41 -3.02
N LEU A 220 1.76 -0.92 -3.11
CA LEU A 220 0.62 -1.68 -3.62
C LEU A 220 -0.61 -1.52 -2.74
N ARG A 221 -0.46 -1.51 -1.43
CA ARG A 221 -1.57 -1.32 -0.49
C ARG A 221 -2.21 0.05 -0.63
N GLU A 222 -1.40 1.09 -0.75
CA GLU A 222 -1.87 2.46 -0.94
C GLU A 222 -2.60 2.61 -2.27
N ASN A 223 -1.96 2.18 -3.37
CA ASN A 223 -2.57 2.25 -4.70
C ASN A 223 -3.82 1.39 -4.83
N TYR A 224 -3.85 0.20 -4.21
CA TYR A 224 -5.03 -0.65 -4.22
C TYR A 224 -6.22 -0.01 -3.51
N ARG A 225 -6.00 0.68 -2.40
CA ARG A 225 -7.07 1.40 -1.69
C ARG A 225 -7.73 2.45 -2.59
N SER A 226 -6.90 3.26 -3.24
CA SER A 226 -7.37 4.28 -4.18
C SER A 226 -8.08 3.67 -5.39
N PHE A 227 -7.54 2.58 -5.93
CA PHE A 227 -8.15 1.85 -7.04
C PHE A 227 -9.50 1.24 -6.67
N ALA A 228 -9.61 0.61 -5.51
CA ALA A 228 -10.87 0.01 -5.04
C ALA A 228 -11.98 1.08 -4.89
N LEU A 229 -11.63 2.24 -4.32
CA LEU A 229 -12.54 3.37 -4.22
C LEU A 229 -12.99 3.88 -5.59
N LEU A 230 -12.05 4.05 -6.53
CA LEU A 230 -12.36 4.46 -7.90
C LEU A 230 -13.26 3.45 -8.62
N SER A 231 -13.01 2.16 -8.44
CA SER A 231 -13.83 1.08 -9.00
C SER A 231 -15.27 1.14 -8.47
N ASP A 232 -15.46 1.37 -7.16
CA ASP A 232 -16.78 1.49 -6.56
C ASP A 232 -17.50 2.76 -7.01
N LEU A 233 -16.81 3.87 -7.18
CA LEU A 233 -17.36 5.10 -7.74
C LEU A 233 -17.75 4.92 -9.22
N TYR A 234 -16.88 4.27 -10.01
CA TYR A 234 -17.14 4.00 -11.42
C TYR A 234 -18.40 3.17 -11.63
N ALA A 235 -18.59 2.14 -10.81
CA ALA A 235 -19.78 1.29 -10.87
C ALA A 235 -21.09 2.04 -10.53
N ARG A 236 -21.00 3.19 -9.84
CA ARG A 236 -22.16 4.02 -9.46
C ARG A 236 -22.47 5.13 -10.47
N VAL A 237 -21.46 5.58 -11.17
CA VAL A 237 -21.57 6.61 -12.22
C VAL A 237 -22.06 5.98 -13.52
#